data_df8a5e16b701c16261dd9dc40f3cfdb4
#
_entry.id   df8a5e16b701c16261dd9dc40f3cfdb4
#
_cell.length_a   1.000
_cell.length_b   1.000
_cell.length_c   1.000
_cell.angle_alpha   90.00
_cell.angle_beta   90.00
_cell.angle_gamma   90.00
#
_symmetry.space_group_name_H-M   'P 1'
#
loop_
_entity.id
_entity.type
_entity.pdbx_description
1 polymer ?
#
loop_
_entity_poly.entity_id
_entity_poly.type
_entity_poly.pdbx_seq_one_letter_code
_entity_poly.pdbx_strand_id
1 'polypeptide(L)'
;MSHIPYTICRSGTYYYNRRVPKHAVKAYGSFIRQSLSQCPDEAAEYAKRLSDVLEASWISRAGVTAVDTATIIESFKPRASLLSEIAEEYLSLRQIDQTPPRVALNIFISLAGDRDVGEYSREDAKLFVRHLTLRGNKTATIRRRINSLSAILNYAYAELDLDKRNPFTRLIIRNEGDDVSKRGTFNNEQLKRGYDKAVT
;
A
#
# COMPACT_ATOMS: atom_id res chain seq x y z
N MET A 1 -8.24 18.92 -26.16
CA MET A 1 -7.25 18.94 -25.05
C MET A 1 -7.52 20.20 -24.25
N SER A 2 -7.89 20.07 -22.98
CA SER A 2 -8.07 21.22 -22.09
C SER A 2 -6.72 21.89 -21.85
N HIS A 3 -6.65 23.19 -22.06
CA HIS A 3 -5.46 23.98 -21.80
C HIS A 3 -5.23 24.07 -20.29
N ILE A 4 -4.13 23.48 -19.80
CA ILE A 4 -3.73 23.58 -18.40
C ILE A 4 -2.88 24.85 -18.23
N PRO A 5 -3.32 25.81 -17.39
CA PRO A 5 -2.57 27.06 -17.21
C PRO A 5 -1.12 26.83 -16.76
N TYR A 6 -0.21 27.63 -17.30
CA TYR A 6 1.22 27.60 -16.96
C TYR A 6 1.92 26.26 -17.17
N THR A 7 1.42 25.41 -18.08
CA THR A 7 2.05 24.11 -18.34
C THR A 7 2.49 23.95 -19.78
N ILE A 8 3.56 23.17 -19.96
CA ILE A 8 4.10 22.74 -21.25
C ILE A 8 4.26 21.24 -21.23
N CYS A 9 3.72 20.53 -22.24
CA CYS A 9 3.97 19.09 -22.39
C CYS A 9 5.20 18.87 -23.29
N ARG A 10 6.16 18.05 -22.81
CA ARG A 10 7.35 17.62 -23.57
C ARG A 10 7.55 16.13 -23.38
N SER A 11 7.63 15.39 -24.46
CA SER A 11 7.85 13.94 -24.45
C SER A 11 6.92 13.19 -23.48
N GLY A 12 5.63 13.56 -23.44
CA GLY A 12 4.63 12.93 -22.59
C GLY A 12 4.64 13.38 -21.12
N THR A 13 5.55 14.26 -20.72
CA THR A 13 5.59 14.80 -19.36
C THR A 13 5.15 16.27 -19.36
N TYR A 14 4.29 16.62 -18.42
CA TYR A 14 3.84 18.00 -18.19
C TYR A 14 4.81 18.70 -17.25
N TYR A 15 5.19 19.94 -17.62
CA TYR A 15 6.07 20.82 -16.85
C TYR A 15 5.35 22.10 -16.52
N TYR A 16 5.42 22.52 -15.27
CA TYR A 16 5.04 23.87 -14.87
C TYR A 16 6.06 24.86 -15.41
N ASN A 17 5.59 25.91 -16.06
CA ASN A 17 6.44 26.96 -16.62
C ASN A 17 5.74 28.32 -16.48
N ARG A 18 6.06 29.03 -15.41
CA ARG A 18 5.42 30.30 -15.08
C ARG A 18 6.44 31.42 -14.92
N ARG A 19 6.15 32.58 -15.50
CA ARG A 19 6.93 33.77 -15.29
C ARG A 19 6.72 34.31 -13.88
N VAL A 20 7.83 34.68 -13.22
CA VAL A 20 7.82 35.22 -11.86
C VAL A 20 7.52 36.72 -11.90
N PRO A 21 6.68 37.29 -11.03
CA PRO A 21 6.45 38.71 -10.88
C PRO A 21 7.75 39.49 -10.57
N LYS A 22 7.87 40.70 -11.06
CA LYS A 22 9.11 41.50 -10.94
C LYS A 22 9.64 41.60 -9.50
N HIS A 23 8.74 41.73 -8.51
CA HIS A 23 9.13 41.89 -7.10
C HIS A 23 9.66 40.59 -6.49
N ALA A 24 9.35 39.42 -7.06
CA ALA A 24 9.77 38.09 -6.56
C ALA A 24 10.98 37.53 -7.37
N VAL A 25 11.39 38.18 -8.47
CA VAL A 25 12.48 37.67 -9.34
C VAL A 25 13.79 37.46 -8.59
N LYS A 26 14.08 38.30 -7.59
CA LYS A 26 15.29 38.15 -6.77
C LYS A 26 15.37 36.86 -6.01
N ALA A 27 14.23 36.34 -5.57
CA ALA A 27 14.13 35.09 -4.80
C ALA A 27 13.99 33.84 -5.69
N TYR A 28 13.20 33.92 -6.77
CA TYR A 28 12.84 32.78 -7.61
C TYR A 28 13.49 32.72 -8.99
N GLY A 29 14.19 33.76 -9.40
CA GLY A 29 14.61 33.91 -10.80
C GLY A 29 13.46 34.35 -11.71
N SER A 30 13.70 34.40 -13.02
CA SER A 30 12.73 34.95 -14.00
C SER A 30 11.57 34.00 -14.29
N PHE A 31 11.78 32.68 -14.14
CA PHE A 31 10.81 31.61 -14.42
C PHE A 31 10.92 30.49 -13.41
N ILE A 32 9.79 29.99 -13.01
CA ILE A 32 9.68 28.70 -12.27
C ILE A 32 9.44 27.61 -13.30
N ARG A 33 10.29 26.57 -13.27
CA ARG A 33 10.17 25.38 -14.12
C ARG A 33 10.24 24.15 -13.25
N GLN A 34 9.15 23.38 -13.21
CA GLN A 34 9.03 22.21 -12.36
C GLN A 34 8.33 21.08 -13.12
N SER A 35 8.85 19.86 -13.06
CA SER A 35 8.15 18.67 -13.56
C SER A 35 6.91 18.42 -12.70
N LEU A 36 5.78 18.08 -13.33
CA LEU A 36 4.51 17.78 -12.66
C LEU A 36 4.20 16.29 -12.72
N SER A 37 3.58 15.82 -13.81
CA SER A 37 3.15 14.44 -14.01
C SER A 37 3.11 14.10 -15.50
N GLN A 38 3.00 12.81 -15.82
CA GLN A 38 2.67 12.33 -17.17
C GLN A 38 1.15 12.26 -17.40
N CYS A 39 0.36 12.19 -16.32
CA CYS A 39 -1.09 12.23 -16.38
C CYS A 39 -1.58 13.69 -16.50
N PRO A 40 -2.43 14.04 -17.50
CA PRO A 40 -2.92 15.39 -17.71
C PRO A 40 -3.77 15.91 -16.54
N ASP A 41 -4.58 15.04 -15.91
CA ASP A 41 -5.48 15.42 -14.83
C ASP A 41 -4.70 15.74 -13.55
N GLU A 42 -3.72 14.91 -13.19
CA GLU A 42 -2.79 15.17 -12.09
C GLU A 42 -1.96 16.43 -12.34
N ALA A 43 -1.46 16.60 -13.57
CA ALA A 43 -0.70 17.79 -13.94
C ALA A 43 -1.53 19.07 -13.79
N ALA A 44 -2.81 19.04 -14.12
CA ALA A 44 -3.72 20.16 -13.96
C ALA A 44 -3.92 20.49 -12.47
N GLU A 45 -4.12 19.49 -11.64
CA GLU A 45 -4.28 19.67 -10.20
C GLU A 45 -3.00 20.22 -9.55
N TYR A 46 -1.85 19.63 -9.86
CA TYR A 46 -0.55 20.08 -9.32
C TYR A 46 -0.20 21.49 -9.79
N ALA A 47 -0.47 21.83 -11.05
CA ALA A 47 -0.26 23.18 -11.57
C ALA A 47 -1.14 24.21 -10.85
N LYS A 48 -2.38 23.87 -10.57
CA LYS A 48 -3.30 24.74 -9.82
C LYS A 48 -2.82 24.93 -8.39
N ARG A 49 -2.56 23.85 -7.65
CA ARG A 49 -2.09 23.92 -6.25
C ARG A 49 -0.77 24.67 -6.13
N LEU A 50 0.18 24.43 -7.03
CA LEU A 50 1.45 25.14 -7.04
C LEU A 50 1.25 26.63 -7.32
N SER A 51 0.33 26.98 -8.23
CA SER A 51 0.01 28.38 -8.51
C SER A 51 -0.55 29.09 -7.29
N ASP A 52 -1.46 28.44 -6.55
CA ASP A 52 -2.08 28.98 -5.34
C ASP A 52 -1.02 29.25 -4.23
N VAL A 53 -0.10 28.29 -4.02
CA VAL A 53 1.00 28.45 -3.05
C VAL A 53 1.95 29.58 -3.44
N LEU A 54 2.32 29.66 -4.72
CA LEU A 54 3.22 30.70 -5.23
C LEU A 54 2.56 32.09 -5.16
N GLU A 55 1.29 32.21 -5.50
CA GLU A 55 0.55 33.46 -5.40
C GLU A 55 0.45 33.94 -3.95
N ALA A 56 0.14 33.05 -3.03
CA ALA A 56 0.14 33.37 -1.60
C ALA A 56 1.52 33.86 -1.11
N SER A 57 2.60 33.21 -1.56
CA SER A 57 3.97 33.62 -1.27
C SER A 57 4.33 34.99 -1.87
N TRP A 58 3.82 35.33 -3.07
CA TRP A 58 4.12 36.58 -3.75
C TRP A 58 3.29 37.78 -3.27
N ILE A 59 2.13 37.53 -2.65
CA ILE A 59 1.30 38.59 -2.04
C ILE A 59 2.01 39.23 -0.84
N SER A 60 2.78 38.47 -0.09
CA SER A 60 3.56 38.96 1.04
C SER A 60 4.77 39.77 0.53
N ARG A 61 4.65 41.10 0.48
CA ARG A 61 5.72 42.01 0.04
C ARG A 61 6.89 42.14 1.03
N ALA A 62 6.75 41.67 2.25
CA ALA A 62 7.74 41.79 3.32
C ALA A 62 8.66 40.56 3.33
N GLY A 63 9.60 40.50 2.39
CA GLY A 63 10.61 39.44 2.35
C GLY A 63 10.11 38.15 1.72
N VAL A 64 10.03 38.09 0.38
CA VAL A 64 9.71 36.85 -0.35
C VAL A 64 10.85 35.85 -0.16
N THR A 65 10.63 34.81 0.61
CA THR A 65 11.52 33.66 0.72
C THR A 65 11.19 32.68 -0.39
N ALA A 66 12.22 32.20 -1.10
CA ALA A 66 12.01 31.20 -2.14
C ALA A 66 11.46 29.91 -1.52
N VAL A 67 10.35 29.42 -2.06
CA VAL A 67 9.75 28.14 -1.68
C VAL A 67 10.33 27.08 -2.59
N ASP A 68 10.73 25.95 -2.03
CA ASP A 68 11.19 24.82 -2.84
C ASP A 68 9.99 24.15 -3.54
N THR A 69 9.86 24.47 -4.83
CA THR A 69 8.77 23.98 -5.66
C THR A 69 8.81 22.47 -5.88
N ALA A 70 9.99 21.84 -5.80
CA ALA A 70 10.13 20.41 -5.93
C ALA A 70 9.54 19.70 -4.69
N THR A 71 9.88 20.18 -3.50
CA THR A 71 9.31 19.67 -2.24
C THR A 71 7.79 19.88 -2.19
N ILE A 72 7.28 21.01 -2.69
CA ILE A 72 5.82 21.23 -2.76
C ILE A 72 5.15 20.23 -3.69
N ILE A 73 5.67 20.01 -4.88
CA ILE A 73 5.11 19.03 -5.81
C ILE A 73 5.17 17.63 -5.21
N GLU A 74 6.26 17.27 -4.54
CA GLU A 74 6.37 15.97 -3.87
C GLU A 74 5.32 15.80 -2.75
N SER A 75 4.98 16.88 -2.04
CA SER A 75 3.93 16.85 -1.02
C SER A 75 2.51 16.69 -1.60
N PHE A 76 2.31 16.96 -2.88
CA PHE A 76 1.02 16.76 -3.56
C PHE A 76 0.82 15.33 -4.04
N LYS A 77 1.90 14.59 -4.24
CA LYS A 77 1.79 13.19 -4.63
C LYS A 77 1.13 12.39 -3.51
N PRO A 78 0.23 11.48 -3.84
CA PRO A 78 -0.31 10.58 -2.84
C PRO A 78 0.86 9.89 -2.14
N ARG A 79 0.85 9.89 -0.83
CA ARG A 79 1.84 9.17 -0.04
C ARG A 79 1.70 7.69 -0.38
N ALA A 80 2.79 7.05 -0.78
CA ALA A 80 2.78 5.60 -0.96
C ALA A 80 2.29 4.96 0.33
N SER A 81 1.19 4.21 0.25
CA SER A 81 0.63 3.51 1.40
C SER A 81 1.32 2.16 1.50
N LEU A 82 2.41 2.09 2.26
CA LEU A 82 3.18 0.87 2.42
C LEU A 82 2.34 -0.22 3.09
N LEU A 83 2.55 -1.45 2.63
CA LEU A 83 1.82 -2.60 3.18
C LEU A 83 2.04 -2.76 4.68
N SER A 84 3.25 -2.49 5.18
CA SER A 84 3.56 -2.54 6.61
C SER A 84 2.74 -1.53 7.41
N GLU A 85 2.61 -0.28 6.95
CA GLU A 85 1.88 0.78 7.62
C GLU A 85 0.38 0.45 7.71
N ILE A 86 -0.22 0.06 6.59
CA ILE A 86 -1.64 -0.33 6.54
C ILE A 86 -1.91 -1.59 7.37
N ALA A 87 -0.97 -2.54 7.39
CA ALA A 87 -1.12 -3.74 8.21
C ALA A 87 -1.10 -3.42 9.70
N GLU A 88 -0.25 -2.51 10.17
CA GLU A 88 -0.25 -2.06 11.56
C GLU A 88 -1.58 -1.36 11.92
N GLU A 89 -2.08 -0.50 11.06
CA GLU A 89 -3.38 0.13 11.24
C GLU A 89 -4.49 -0.93 11.35
N TYR A 90 -4.59 -1.86 10.38
CA TYR A 90 -5.56 -2.95 10.40
C TYR A 90 -5.50 -3.79 11.68
N LEU A 91 -4.29 -4.15 12.13
CA LEU A 91 -4.09 -4.96 13.31
C LEU A 91 -4.44 -4.20 14.60
N SER A 92 -4.23 -2.89 14.66
CA SER A 92 -4.59 -2.05 15.81
C SER A 92 -6.10 -1.96 16.02
N LEU A 93 -6.88 -2.02 14.94
CA LEU A 93 -8.35 -1.96 14.96
C LEU A 93 -8.99 -3.28 15.40
N ARG A 94 -8.23 -4.38 15.47
CA ARG A 94 -8.78 -5.70 15.74
C ARG A 94 -8.27 -6.31 17.03
N GLN A 95 -9.20 -6.80 17.85
CA GLN A 95 -8.90 -7.57 19.08
C GLN A 95 -8.67 -9.05 18.74
N ILE A 96 -7.61 -9.37 18.01
CA ILE A 96 -7.23 -10.74 17.62
C ILE A 96 -5.78 -11.02 18.03
N ASP A 97 -5.41 -12.30 18.09
CA ASP A 97 -3.99 -12.66 18.16
C ASP A 97 -3.26 -12.17 16.91
N GLN A 98 -2.40 -11.17 17.09
CA GLN A 98 -1.67 -10.52 16.00
C GLN A 98 -0.47 -11.33 15.52
N THR A 99 -0.03 -12.34 16.26
CA THR A 99 1.17 -13.12 15.93
C THR A 99 1.09 -13.82 14.56
N PRO A 100 0.01 -14.56 14.23
CA PRO A 100 -0.08 -15.23 12.94
C PRO A 100 -0.10 -14.27 11.71
N PRO A 101 -0.88 -13.16 11.71
CA PRO A 101 -0.85 -12.23 10.60
C PRO A 101 0.50 -11.48 10.49
N ARG A 102 1.17 -11.13 11.59
CA ARG A 102 2.50 -10.51 11.56
C ARG A 102 3.54 -11.44 10.96
N VAL A 103 3.52 -12.73 11.31
CA VAL A 103 4.42 -13.73 10.71
C VAL A 103 4.17 -13.84 9.20
N ALA A 104 2.92 -13.87 8.76
CA ALA A 104 2.58 -13.92 7.34
C ALA A 104 3.06 -12.67 6.59
N LEU A 105 2.84 -11.49 7.17
CA LEU A 105 3.26 -10.19 6.65
C LEU A 105 4.78 -10.12 6.48
N ASN A 106 5.53 -10.44 7.53
CA ASN A 106 7.00 -10.38 7.49
C ASN A 106 7.60 -11.30 6.43
N ILE A 107 7.05 -12.52 6.28
CA ILE A 107 7.47 -13.44 5.21
C ILE A 107 7.15 -12.85 3.84
N PHE A 108 5.97 -12.27 3.67
CA PHE A 108 5.56 -11.71 2.39
C PHE A 108 6.41 -10.49 2.01
N ILE A 109 6.63 -9.56 2.93
CA ILE A 109 7.49 -8.39 2.73
C ILE A 109 8.94 -8.81 2.42
N SER A 110 9.46 -9.84 3.09
CA SER A 110 10.81 -10.33 2.80
C SER A 110 10.97 -10.90 1.39
N LEU A 111 9.90 -11.37 0.76
CA LEU A 111 9.90 -11.94 -0.59
C LEU A 111 9.58 -10.91 -1.67
N ALA A 112 8.60 -10.07 -1.43
CA ALA A 112 8.06 -9.14 -2.41
C ALA A 112 8.52 -7.70 -2.22
N GLY A 113 9.19 -7.38 -1.09
CA GLY A 113 9.50 -6.02 -0.67
C GLY A 113 8.31 -5.34 -0.01
N ASP A 114 8.59 -4.31 0.80
CA ASP A 114 7.57 -3.43 1.35
C ASP A 114 7.29 -2.31 0.34
N ARG A 115 6.16 -2.40 -0.34
CA ARG A 115 5.76 -1.53 -1.45
C ARG A 115 4.38 -0.95 -1.21
N ASP A 116 4.00 -0.01 -2.05
CA ASP A 116 2.62 0.47 -2.11
C ASP A 116 1.65 -0.70 -2.30
N VAL A 117 0.55 -0.71 -1.51
CA VAL A 117 -0.44 -1.80 -1.54
C VAL A 117 -1.06 -2.00 -2.92
N GLY A 118 -1.11 -0.95 -3.72
CA GLY A 118 -1.57 -1.00 -5.10
C GLY A 118 -0.61 -1.69 -6.08
N GLU A 119 0.64 -1.94 -5.73
CA GLU A 119 1.64 -2.52 -6.64
C GLU A 119 1.71 -4.05 -6.57
N TYR A 120 1.14 -4.67 -5.55
CA TYR A 120 1.21 -6.13 -5.43
C TYR A 120 0.39 -6.85 -6.49
N SER A 121 1.03 -7.86 -7.07
CA SER A 121 0.52 -8.64 -8.19
C SER A 121 0.10 -10.06 -7.79
N ARG A 122 -0.60 -10.74 -8.70
CA ARG A 122 -0.91 -12.17 -8.55
C ARG A 122 0.36 -13.05 -8.49
N GLU A 123 1.43 -12.63 -9.16
CA GLU A 123 2.69 -13.37 -9.15
C GLU A 123 3.39 -13.28 -7.80
N ASP A 124 3.33 -12.15 -7.10
CA ASP A 124 3.84 -12.01 -5.73
C ASP A 124 3.10 -12.97 -4.78
N ALA A 125 1.78 -13.08 -4.92
CA ALA A 125 0.99 -13.99 -4.12
C ALA A 125 1.30 -15.47 -4.42
N LYS A 126 1.55 -15.84 -5.67
CA LYS A 126 2.00 -17.18 -6.05
C LYS A 126 3.42 -17.49 -5.53
N LEU A 127 4.32 -16.51 -5.59
CA LEU A 127 5.68 -16.62 -5.03
C LEU A 127 5.62 -16.94 -3.53
N PHE A 128 4.77 -16.25 -2.80
CA PHE A 128 4.55 -16.49 -1.37
C PHE A 128 4.06 -17.93 -1.11
N VAL A 129 3.06 -18.42 -1.85
CA VAL A 129 2.56 -19.80 -1.69
C VAL A 129 3.66 -20.82 -2.00
N ARG A 130 4.41 -20.61 -3.09
CA ARG A 130 5.54 -21.48 -3.47
C ARG A 130 6.60 -21.53 -2.38
N HIS A 131 6.97 -20.38 -1.83
CA HIS A 131 7.94 -20.29 -0.74
C HIS A 131 7.52 -21.10 0.49
N LEU A 132 6.24 -20.94 0.92
CA LEU A 132 5.71 -21.68 2.07
C LEU A 132 5.65 -23.18 1.83
N THR A 133 5.31 -23.59 0.61
CA THR A 133 5.29 -25.01 0.20
C THR A 133 6.70 -25.62 0.23
N LEU A 134 7.69 -24.92 -0.31
CA LEU A 134 9.10 -25.35 -0.30
C LEU A 134 9.67 -25.47 1.12
N ARG A 135 9.20 -24.64 2.05
CA ARG A 135 9.55 -24.75 3.47
C ARG A 135 8.85 -25.89 4.21
N GLY A 136 8.06 -26.71 3.53
CA GLY A 136 7.36 -27.83 4.13
C GLY A 136 6.21 -27.44 5.06
N ASN A 137 5.63 -26.23 4.92
CA ASN A 137 4.47 -25.85 5.73
C ASN A 137 3.25 -26.69 5.34
N LYS A 138 2.45 -27.10 6.35
CA LYS A 138 1.16 -27.77 6.12
C LYS A 138 0.21 -26.86 5.32
N THR A 139 -0.60 -27.46 4.44
CA THR A 139 -1.54 -26.73 3.58
C THR A 139 -2.52 -25.85 4.37
N ALA A 140 -2.99 -26.33 5.53
CA ALA A 140 -3.83 -25.56 6.44
C ALA A 140 -3.11 -24.29 6.98
N THR A 141 -1.79 -24.37 7.24
CA THR A 141 -0.98 -23.22 7.67
C THR A 141 -0.81 -22.22 6.52
N ILE A 142 -0.55 -22.71 5.31
CA ILE A 142 -0.46 -21.88 4.10
C ILE A 142 -1.79 -21.14 3.90
N ARG A 143 -2.91 -21.84 3.96
CA ARG A 143 -4.24 -21.25 3.82
C ARG A 143 -4.51 -20.15 4.86
N ARG A 144 -4.16 -20.39 6.12
CA ARG A 144 -4.31 -19.39 7.20
C ARG A 144 -3.51 -18.12 6.89
N ARG A 145 -2.26 -18.26 6.46
CA ARG A 145 -1.40 -17.12 6.12
C ARG A 145 -1.91 -16.34 4.90
N ILE A 146 -2.41 -17.04 3.86
CA ILE A 146 -3.09 -16.43 2.72
C ILE A 146 -4.29 -15.60 3.18
N ASN A 147 -5.13 -16.16 4.05
CA ASN A 147 -6.32 -15.47 4.55
C ASN A 147 -5.95 -14.21 5.35
N SER A 148 -4.88 -14.27 6.16
CA SER A 148 -4.39 -13.09 6.89
C SER A 148 -3.96 -11.96 5.96
N LEU A 149 -3.15 -12.25 4.94
CA LEU A 149 -2.71 -11.25 3.95
C LEU A 149 -3.89 -10.74 3.09
N SER A 150 -4.79 -11.65 2.71
CA SER A 150 -6.00 -11.27 1.97
C SER A 150 -6.88 -10.29 2.75
N ALA A 151 -7.01 -10.49 4.05
CA ALA A 151 -7.80 -9.59 4.90
C ALA A 151 -7.14 -8.20 5.01
N ILE A 152 -5.82 -8.14 5.19
CA ILE A 152 -5.07 -6.87 5.22
C ILE A 152 -5.22 -6.11 3.90
N LEU A 153 -5.03 -6.77 2.75
CA LEU A 153 -5.15 -6.13 1.45
C LEU A 153 -6.59 -5.72 1.11
N ASN A 154 -7.59 -6.50 1.53
CA ASN A 154 -8.99 -6.07 1.36
C ASN A 154 -9.30 -4.81 2.17
N TYR A 155 -8.77 -4.73 3.39
CA TYR A 155 -8.87 -3.52 4.21
C TYR A 155 -8.20 -2.34 3.51
N ALA A 156 -6.94 -2.51 3.07
CA ALA A 156 -6.20 -1.49 2.37
C ALA A 156 -6.93 -0.95 1.13
N TYR A 157 -7.48 -1.85 0.31
CA TYR A 157 -8.20 -1.45 -0.90
C TYR A 157 -9.50 -0.71 -0.60
N ALA A 158 -10.18 -1.05 0.50
CA ALA A 158 -11.38 -0.34 0.92
C ALA A 158 -11.05 1.06 1.49
N GLU A 159 -10.03 1.18 2.35
CA GLU A 159 -9.65 2.46 2.98
C GLU A 159 -9.03 3.45 1.97
N LEU A 160 -8.32 2.94 0.96
CA LEU A 160 -7.66 3.77 -0.06
C LEU A 160 -8.50 3.94 -1.32
N ASP A 161 -9.75 3.46 -1.33
CA ASP A 161 -10.66 3.50 -2.48
C ASP A 161 -10.02 2.97 -3.79
N LEU A 162 -9.24 1.87 -3.66
CA LEU A 162 -8.54 1.26 -4.78
C LEU A 162 -9.43 0.22 -5.47
N ASP A 163 -9.84 0.50 -6.71
CA ASP A 163 -10.54 -0.49 -7.55
C ASP A 163 -9.55 -1.54 -8.09
N LYS A 164 -9.07 -2.38 -7.19
CA LYS A 164 -8.12 -3.46 -7.50
C LYS A 164 -8.60 -4.80 -6.97
N ARG A 165 -8.37 -5.85 -7.77
CA ARG A 165 -8.64 -7.21 -7.33
C ARG A 165 -7.52 -7.68 -6.41
N ASN A 166 -7.90 -8.16 -5.21
CA ASN A 166 -6.94 -8.70 -4.26
C ASN A 166 -6.17 -9.91 -4.84
N PRO A 167 -4.82 -9.85 -4.89
CA PRO A 167 -3.98 -10.90 -5.48
C PRO A 167 -4.07 -12.25 -4.76
N PHE A 168 -4.49 -12.27 -3.50
CA PHE A 168 -4.67 -13.50 -2.71
C PHE A 168 -6.04 -14.16 -2.91
N THR A 169 -6.99 -13.53 -3.61
CA THR A 169 -8.32 -14.09 -3.84
C THR A 169 -8.24 -15.39 -4.65
N ARG A 170 -8.88 -16.45 -4.14
CA ARG A 170 -8.97 -17.76 -4.84
C ARG A 170 -7.62 -18.33 -5.26
N LEU A 171 -6.59 -18.20 -4.41
CA LEU A 171 -5.33 -18.92 -4.63
C LEU A 171 -5.50 -20.40 -4.41
N ILE A 172 -4.97 -21.18 -5.34
CA ILE A 172 -4.98 -22.65 -5.27
C ILE A 172 -3.69 -23.10 -4.58
N ILE A 173 -3.82 -23.97 -3.59
CA ILE A 173 -2.73 -24.68 -2.94
C ILE A 173 -2.74 -26.10 -3.49
N ARG A 174 -1.61 -26.58 -4.03
CA ARG A 174 -1.51 -27.95 -4.52
C ARG A 174 -1.72 -28.95 -3.37
N ASN A 175 -2.56 -29.98 -3.61
CA ASN A 175 -2.87 -31.04 -2.66
C ASN A 175 -3.38 -30.50 -1.32
N GLU A 176 -4.22 -29.44 -1.35
CA GLU A 176 -4.77 -28.84 -0.14
C GLU A 176 -5.65 -29.84 0.60
N GLY A 177 -5.29 -30.12 1.86
CA GLY A 177 -6.02 -31.05 2.72
C GLY A 177 -5.45 -32.47 2.77
N ASP A 178 -4.54 -32.87 1.88
CA ASP A 178 -3.96 -34.22 1.89
C ASP A 178 -3.05 -34.46 3.11
N ASP A 179 -2.55 -33.38 3.70
CA ASP A 179 -1.67 -33.40 4.88
C ASP A 179 -2.41 -33.27 6.23
N VAL A 180 -3.74 -33.37 6.20
CA VAL A 180 -4.58 -33.31 7.41
C VAL A 180 -4.60 -34.67 8.06
N SER A 181 -3.98 -34.81 9.24
CA SER A 181 -4.18 -35.96 10.09
C SER A 181 -5.61 -35.98 10.67
N LYS A 182 -6.40 -36.99 10.29
CA LYS A 182 -7.71 -37.18 10.89
C LYS A 182 -7.52 -37.46 12.39
N ARG A 183 -8.05 -36.60 13.25
CA ARG A 183 -8.12 -36.92 14.68
C ARG A 183 -9.05 -38.11 14.83
N GLY A 184 -8.58 -39.17 15.49
CA GLY A 184 -9.45 -40.26 15.89
C GLY A 184 -10.52 -39.77 16.86
N THR A 185 -11.72 -40.27 16.73
CA THR A 185 -12.76 -40.10 17.74
C THR A 185 -12.45 -41.02 18.92
N PHE A 186 -12.64 -40.54 20.15
CA PHE A 186 -12.52 -41.39 21.30
C PHE A 186 -13.55 -42.55 21.20
N ASN A 187 -13.10 -43.78 21.40
CA ASN A 187 -14.01 -44.90 21.52
C ASN A 187 -14.67 -44.90 22.93
N ASN A 188 -15.76 -45.68 23.09
CA ASN A 188 -16.54 -45.71 24.34
C ASN A 188 -15.71 -46.13 25.56
N GLU A 189 -14.67 -46.96 25.39
CA GLU A 189 -13.77 -47.34 26.47
C GLU A 189 -12.83 -46.20 26.89
N GLN A 190 -12.34 -45.43 25.94
CA GLN A 190 -11.51 -44.26 26.22
C GLN A 190 -12.31 -43.15 26.92
N LEU A 191 -13.59 -42.99 26.57
CA LEU A 191 -14.51 -42.08 27.24
C LEU A 191 -14.75 -42.51 28.67
N LYS A 192 -15.03 -43.82 28.93
CA LYS A 192 -15.20 -44.34 30.28
C LYS A 192 -13.97 -44.13 31.15
N ARG A 193 -12.76 -44.45 30.65
CA ARG A 193 -11.51 -44.21 31.38
C ARG A 193 -11.26 -42.74 31.70
N GLY A 194 -11.75 -41.85 30.87
CA GLY A 194 -11.69 -40.39 31.11
C GLY A 194 -12.62 -39.94 32.23
N TYR A 195 -13.81 -40.51 32.29
CA TYR A 195 -14.80 -40.24 33.35
C TYR A 195 -14.35 -40.79 34.71
N ASP A 196 -13.82 -42.01 34.76
CA ASP A 196 -13.35 -42.67 36.01
C ASP A 196 -12.16 -41.93 36.65
N LYS A 197 -11.33 -41.26 35.84
CA LYS A 197 -10.23 -40.41 36.35
C LYS A 197 -10.64 -39.00 36.80
N ALA A 198 -11.82 -38.53 36.42
CA ALA A 198 -12.32 -37.21 36.80
C ALA A 198 -13.18 -37.24 38.09
N VAL A 199 -13.53 -38.45 38.60
CA VAL A 199 -14.39 -38.64 39.75
C VAL A 199 -13.59 -39.12 40.98
N THR A 200 -12.28 -39.33 40.84
CA THR A 200 -11.34 -39.64 41.93
C THR A 200 -10.49 -38.43 42.28
#